data_9075b38f6dd55de6d960f577eb5b8acc
#
_entry.id   9075b38f6dd55de6d960f577eb5b8acc
#
_cell.length_a   1.000
_cell.length_b   1.000
_cell.length_c   1.000
_cell.angle_alpha   90.00
_cell.angle_beta   90.00
_cell.angle_gamma   90.00
#
_symmetry.space_group_name_H-M   'P 1'
#
loop_
_entity.id
_entity.type
_entity.pdbx_description
1 polymer ?
#
loop_
_entity_poly.entity_id
_entity_poly.type
_entity_poly.pdbx_seq_one_letter_code
_entity_poly.pdbx_strand_id
1 'polypeptide(L)'
;MSDALYLAEKNPERLADVSLSECKSALNIQKLLDQSLSCLIQSVIRTEKLKNTAKRVDGLIIGTGESDFTKGNTHYTLHIDDKDFQLIDVPGIEGNETRYVHLVKEAIAQAHMVVYVNGTNKKPETATAEKIKSYLEYGTQVYPLINVRGFSEAYEFEEDRLELAQQGGAGDALLQTVEALAPVLGAVVLQKGHCVQGLLAFSALAYDDSTQSTSIHPFREHNLVVSQQEFLDVFPSRQEMRTFSQIDAVAQTIRNRVATFREDIVESNKGKVRETLGQYLQVLEEQLTSHRRFLKKTEPEFEKCRVAFRNAIAEFERRIVNNRRNRWNTFFNELADASDAIVEDDFGDSDTISQRIQREFKKRRISVEDEMLKDTEQAVEVLQQQMLQAVERLLEDIKHVEFQQRVSFERSGGINFGSDMVLGYDLGLGDFGSMAFKIGSYAMTGGTIGSAFPVIGTAIGAIAGALVGVVMTVIGFFISKTSKIRKAQGKVRDKLEGAREEALDGMPAEARKLVAAIDKELQSGLLKKVNDMQSALQQPITIFETQITRITRLKNQLETMPYGTIQTVQYREAGSH
;
A
#
# COMPACT_ATOMS: atom_id res chain seq x y z
N MET A 1 -6.11 -32.95 28.46
CA MET A 1 -6.89 -34.18 28.76
C MET A 1 -7.01 -34.44 30.26
N SER A 2 -5.95 -34.41 31.06
CA SER A 2 -6.05 -34.59 32.54
C SER A 2 -6.98 -33.57 33.20
N ASP A 3 -6.91 -32.30 32.80
CA ASP A 3 -7.74 -31.23 33.36
C ASP A 3 -9.20 -31.34 32.96
N ALA A 4 -9.46 -31.81 31.73
CA ALA A 4 -10.81 -32.03 31.24
C ALA A 4 -11.48 -33.27 31.94
N LEU A 5 -10.71 -34.31 32.18
CA LEU A 5 -11.16 -35.46 32.96
C LEU A 5 -11.40 -35.13 34.43
N TYR A 6 -10.54 -34.31 35.03
CA TYR A 6 -10.68 -33.83 36.40
C TYR A 6 -11.92 -32.93 36.59
N LEU A 7 -12.21 -32.08 35.59
CA LEU A 7 -13.39 -31.21 35.59
C LEU A 7 -14.68 -32.04 35.37
N ALA A 8 -14.63 -33.10 34.52
CA ALA A 8 -15.75 -34.00 34.30
C ALA A 8 -16.15 -34.77 35.57
N GLU A 9 -15.17 -35.17 36.38
CA GLU A 9 -15.41 -35.85 37.63
C GLU A 9 -16.11 -34.99 38.70
N LYS A 10 -15.78 -33.68 38.74
CA LYS A 10 -16.31 -32.76 39.74
C LYS A 10 -17.54 -31.98 39.33
N ASN A 11 -17.71 -31.74 38.05
CA ASN A 11 -18.86 -30.99 37.58
C ASN A 11 -19.07 -31.25 36.05
N PRO A 12 -19.84 -32.29 35.70
CA PRO A 12 -20.05 -32.64 34.29
C PRO A 12 -20.72 -31.56 33.48
N GLU A 13 -21.58 -30.74 34.07
CA GLU A 13 -22.21 -29.59 33.38
C GLU A 13 -21.19 -28.54 32.99
N ARG A 14 -20.20 -28.32 33.83
CA ARG A 14 -19.14 -27.35 33.59
C ARG A 14 -18.12 -27.83 32.56
N LEU A 15 -17.97 -29.15 32.37
CA LEU A 15 -17.10 -29.67 31.33
C LEU A 15 -17.72 -29.46 29.94
N ALA A 16 -19.03 -29.69 29.82
CA ALA A 16 -19.76 -29.35 28.60
C ALA A 16 -19.65 -27.85 28.29
N ASP A 17 -19.75 -27.01 29.31
CA ASP A 17 -19.63 -25.56 29.18
C ASP A 17 -18.19 -25.09 28.90
N VAL A 18 -17.17 -25.73 29.49
CA VAL A 18 -15.75 -25.34 29.30
C VAL A 18 -15.19 -25.91 27.99
N SER A 19 -15.55 -27.14 27.60
CA SER A 19 -15.11 -27.73 26.34
C SER A 19 -15.80 -27.10 25.12
N LEU A 20 -16.91 -26.44 25.34
CA LEU A 20 -17.78 -25.93 24.29
C LEU A 20 -18.10 -24.44 24.47
N SER A 21 -17.52 -23.80 25.50
CA SER A 21 -17.96 -22.48 26.03
C SER A 21 -17.77 -21.32 25.07
N GLU A 22 -17.07 -21.51 24.01
CA GLU A 22 -16.76 -20.41 23.12
C GLU A 22 -17.24 -20.62 21.68
N CYS A 23 -17.81 -21.78 21.36
CA CYS A 23 -18.26 -22.06 20.01
C CYS A 23 -19.77 -22.12 19.88
N LYS A 24 -20.30 -21.51 18.88
CA LYS A 24 -21.71 -21.63 18.56
C LYS A 24 -21.98 -22.70 17.51
N SER A 25 -22.98 -23.47 17.84
CA SER A 25 -23.75 -24.37 17.00
C SER A 25 -23.09 -24.85 15.71
N ALA A 26 -22.24 -25.83 15.83
CA ALA A 26 -22.13 -26.77 14.73
C ALA A 26 -23.51 -27.38 14.45
N LEU A 27 -23.79 -27.64 13.21
CA LEU A 27 -24.85 -28.54 12.81
C LEU A 27 -24.80 -29.75 13.73
N ASN A 28 -25.94 -30.25 14.19
CA ASN A 28 -26.03 -31.42 15.09
C ASN A 28 -25.16 -32.59 14.63
N ILE A 29 -24.83 -32.63 13.37
CA ILE A 29 -24.04 -33.62 12.68
C ILE A 29 -22.54 -33.52 12.95
N GLN A 30 -21.93 -32.32 12.98
CA GLN A 30 -20.55 -32.14 13.41
C GLN A 30 -20.36 -32.64 14.84
N LYS A 31 -21.33 -32.38 15.70
CA LYS A 31 -21.32 -32.88 17.09
C LYS A 31 -21.29 -34.38 17.17
N LEU A 32 -22.08 -35.10 16.36
CA LEU A 32 -22.11 -36.57 16.31
C LEU A 32 -20.80 -37.14 15.78
N LEU A 33 -20.17 -36.48 14.82
CA LEU A 33 -18.86 -36.88 14.32
C LEU A 33 -17.78 -36.72 15.41
N ASP A 34 -17.73 -35.55 16.06
CA ASP A 34 -16.78 -35.30 17.13
C ASP A 34 -16.89 -36.31 18.25
N GLN A 35 -18.11 -36.73 18.58
CA GLN A 35 -18.38 -37.73 19.55
C GLN A 35 -17.93 -39.12 19.11
N SER A 36 -18.23 -39.49 17.89
CA SER A 36 -17.82 -40.77 17.32
C SER A 36 -16.30 -40.85 17.24
N LEU A 37 -15.64 -39.78 16.80
CA LEU A 37 -14.20 -39.67 16.75
C LEU A 37 -13.58 -39.67 18.14
N SER A 38 -14.14 -38.93 19.09
CA SER A 38 -13.69 -38.91 20.48
C SER A 38 -13.81 -40.29 21.12
N CYS A 39 -14.89 -41.03 20.83
CA CYS A 39 -15.07 -42.41 21.29
C CYS A 39 -14.07 -43.39 20.67
N LEU A 40 -13.77 -43.23 19.35
CA LEU A 40 -12.70 -43.99 18.68
C LEU A 40 -11.35 -43.77 19.36
N ILE A 41 -11.00 -42.50 19.61
CA ILE A 41 -9.75 -42.10 20.23
C ILE A 41 -9.66 -42.61 21.67
N GLN A 42 -10.71 -42.46 22.44
CA GLN A 42 -10.74 -42.91 23.82
C GLN A 42 -10.67 -44.44 23.90
N SER A 43 -11.25 -45.16 22.93
CA SER A 43 -11.13 -46.64 22.89
C SER A 43 -9.70 -47.07 22.53
N VAL A 44 -8.99 -46.34 21.68
CA VAL A 44 -7.59 -46.60 21.32
C VAL A 44 -6.64 -46.25 22.49
N ILE A 45 -6.88 -45.17 23.20
CA ILE A 45 -6.07 -44.73 24.36
C ILE A 45 -6.33 -45.64 25.59
N ARG A 46 -7.56 -46.14 25.75
CA ARG A 46 -7.93 -47.00 26.91
C ARG A 46 -7.26 -48.35 26.92
N THR A 47 -6.92 -48.94 25.78
CA THR A 47 -6.29 -50.24 25.71
C THR A 47 -4.96 -50.33 26.45
N GLU A 48 -4.29 -49.24 26.75
CA GLU A 48 -2.98 -49.27 27.43
C GLU A 48 -2.96 -48.80 28.89
N LYS A 49 -3.91 -48.03 29.39
CA LYS A 49 -3.78 -47.36 30.70
C LYS A 49 -4.83 -47.59 31.77
N LEU A 50 -5.94 -48.30 31.55
CA LEU A 50 -7.02 -48.36 32.51
C LEU A 50 -7.36 -49.79 32.95
N LYS A 51 -6.48 -50.43 33.70
CA LYS A 51 -6.75 -51.72 34.31
C LYS A 51 -7.63 -51.71 35.56
N ASN A 52 -8.00 -50.59 36.16
CA ASN A 52 -8.62 -50.68 37.50
C ASN A 52 -9.80 -49.75 37.84
N THR A 53 -10.31 -48.92 36.97
CA THR A 53 -11.62 -48.26 37.22
C THR A 53 -12.17 -47.74 35.91
N ALA A 54 -13.15 -48.43 35.33
CA ALA A 54 -13.91 -47.92 34.18
C ALA A 54 -14.67 -46.65 34.62
N LYS A 55 -14.12 -45.47 34.34
CA LYS A 55 -14.82 -44.20 34.54
C LYS A 55 -15.74 -43.98 33.34
N ARG A 56 -17.03 -43.87 33.62
CA ARG A 56 -18.05 -43.56 32.62
C ARG A 56 -17.87 -42.09 32.23
N VAL A 57 -17.15 -41.83 31.13
CA VAL A 57 -16.76 -40.48 30.72
C VAL A 57 -17.28 -40.06 29.35
N ASP A 58 -17.84 -41.02 28.60
CA ASP A 58 -18.29 -40.80 27.23
C ASP A 58 -19.62 -40.04 27.17
N GLY A 59 -19.81 -39.25 26.12
CA GLY A 59 -21.06 -38.56 25.84
C GLY A 59 -21.22 -37.15 26.42
N LEU A 60 -20.32 -36.69 27.29
CA LEU A 60 -20.42 -35.35 27.86
C LEU A 60 -20.29 -34.23 26.84
N ILE A 61 -19.50 -34.47 25.80
CA ILE A 61 -19.34 -33.51 24.70
C ILE A 61 -20.49 -33.58 23.69
N ILE A 62 -21.44 -34.51 23.86
CA ILE A 62 -22.61 -34.61 22.99
C ILE A 62 -23.59 -33.52 23.32
N GLY A 63 -23.98 -32.71 22.30
CA GLY A 63 -25.00 -31.70 22.47
C GLY A 63 -26.36 -32.28 22.82
N THR A 64 -27.16 -31.52 23.55
CA THR A 64 -28.54 -31.86 23.92
C THR A 64 -29.54 -31.69 22.78
N GLY A 65 -29.06 -31.21 21.59
CA GLY A 65 -29.94 -30.87 20.45
C GLY A 65 -30.34 -29.39 20.44
N GLU A 66 -29.93 -28.63 21.44
CA GLU A 66 -30.13 -27.16 21.45
C GLU A 66 -29.24 -26.47 20.41
N SER A 67 -29.77 -25.45 19.77
CA SER A 67 -28.98 -24.56 18.92
C SER A 67 -27.93 -23.84 19.77
N ASP A 68 -26.75 -23.59 19.24
CA ASP A 68 -25.66 -22.86 19.90
C ASP A 68 -24.88 -23.64 20.98
N PHE A 69 -24.76 -24.95 20.86
CA PHE A 69 -23.99 -25.77 21.80
C PHE A 69 -22.48 -25.49 21.73
N THR A 70 -21.90 -25.31 20.53
CA THR A 70 -20.48 -25.02 20.34
C THR A 70 -20.23 -23.51 20.26
N LYS A 71 -19.50 -22.95 21.24
CA LYS A 71 -19.28 -21.49 21.37
C LYS A 71 -17.85 -20.99 21.09
N GLY A 72 -16.86 -21.88 20.84
CA GLY A 72 -15.43 -21.59 20.57
C GLY A 72 -14.76 -22.72 19.82
N ASN A 73 -13.60 -22.50 19.24
CA ASN A 73 -12.83 -23.58 18.63
C ASN A 73 -12.33 -24.53 19.72
N THR A 74 -12.67 -25.82 19.59
CA THR A 74 -12.20 -26.85 20.53
C THR A 74 -11.19 -27.74 19.82
N HIS A 75 -10.05 -27.94 20.43
CA HIS A 75 -8.93 -28.68 19.87
C HIS A 75 -8.81 -30.05 20.55
N TYR A 76 -8.84 -31.13 19.77
CA TYR A 76 -8.61 -32.47 20.21
C TYR A 76 -7.29 -32.98 19.63
N THR A 77 -6.30 -33.28 20.47
CA THR A 77 -5.05 -33.90 20.02
C THR A 77 -5.22 -35.41 19.93
N LEU A 78 -4.97 -35.93 18.77
CA LEU A 78 -5.13 -37.34 18.45
C LEU A 78 -3.77 -37.95 18.12
N HIS A 79 -3.53 -39.17 18.58
CA HIS A 79 -2.30 -39.94 18.36
C HIS A 79 -2.61 -41.19 17.51
N ILE A 80 -1.99 -41.30 16.34
CA ILE A 80 -2.09 -42.45 15.44
C ILE A 80 -0.67 -42.79 14.95
N ASP A 81 -0.23 -44.01 15.17
CA ASP A 81 1.04 -44.54 14.68
C ASP A 81 2.23 -43.61 14.93
N ASP A 82 2.45 -43.22 16.18
CA ASP A 82 3.49 -42.27 16.63
C ASP A 82 3.42 -40.85 16.03
N LYS A 83 2.26 -40.50 15.51
CA LYS A 83 2.01 -39.16 14.96
C LYS A 83 0.88 -38.47 15.69
N ASP A 84 1.09 -37.18 15.95
CA ASP A 84 0.10 -36.30 16.54
C ASP A 84 -0.58 -35.46 15.47
N PHE A 85 -1.91 -35.36 15.54
CA PHE A 85 -2.67 -34.40 14.76
C PHE A 85 -3.78 -33.77 15.60
N GLN A 86 -4.28 -32.65 15.18
CA GLN A 86 -5.37 -31.97 15.86
C GLN A 86 -6.66 -32.02 15.03
N LEU A 87 -7.74 -32.40 15.69
CA LEU A 87 -9.09 -32.18 15.21
C LEU A 87 -9.60 -30.90 15.87
N ILE A 88 -10.05 -29.94 15.05
CA ILE A 88 -10.60 -28.67 15.51
C ILE A 88 -12.10 -28.68 15.25
N ASP A 89 -12.89 -28.71 16.33
CA ASP A 89 -14.34 -28.51 16.24
C ASP A 89 -14.62 -27.01 16.14
N VAL A 90 -15.36 -26.61 15.13
CA VAL A 90 -15.68 -25.21 14.83
C VAL A 90 -17.18 -24.97 14.89
N PRO A 91 -17.62 -23.73 15.19
CA PRO A 91 -19.03 -23.37 15.15
C PRO A 91 -19.66 -23.61 13.79
N GLY A 92 -20.94 -23.97 13.78
CA GLY A 92 -21.69 -24.14 12.54
C GLY A 92 -21.72 -22.85 11.70
N ILE A 93 -21.57 -23.03 10.39
CA ILE A 93 -21.60 -21.91 9.42
C ILE A 93 -23.02 -21.45 9.07
N GLU A 94 -24.04 -22.17 9.55
CA GLU A 94 -25.46 -21.87 9.36
C GLU A 94 -26.07 -21.39 10.68
N GLY A 95 -26.10 -20.11 10.93
CA GLY A 95 -26.64 -19.54 12.17
C GLY A 95 -26.25 -18.07 12.37
N ASN A 96 -25.94 -17.67 13.59
CA ASN A 96 -25.54 -16.29 13.95
C ASN A 96 -24.12 -15.97 13.42
N GLU A 97 -24.00 -15.81 12.11
CA GLU A 97 -22.76 -15.81 11.33
C GLU A 97 -21.75 -14.74 11.73
N THR A 98 -22.22 -13.52 11.99
CA THR A 98 -21.32 -12.38 12.22
C THR A 98 -20.45 -12.54 13.46
N ARG A 99 -20.87 -13.32 14.42
CA ARG A 99 -20.16 -13.48 15.71
C ARG A 99 -19.00 -14.45 15.64
N TYR A 100 -19.02 -15.46 14.76
CA TYR A 100 -18.08 -16.59 14.77
C TYR A 100 -17.27 -16.76 13.49
N VAL A 101 -17.51 -15.92 12.45
CA VAL A 101 -16.75 -15.94 11.20
C VAL A 101 -15.23 -15.91 11.43
N HIS A 102 -14.78 -15.11 12.40
CA HIS A 102 -13.35 -15.02 12.71
C HIS A 102 -12.78 -16.34 13.27
N LEU A 103 -13.54 -17.05 14.12
CA LEU A 103 -13.12 -18.35 14.68
C LEU A 103 -13.02 -19.42 13.60
N VAL A 104 -14.02 -19.46 12.70
CA VAL A 104 -14.02 -20.40 11.57
C VAL A 104 -12.85 -20.11 10.63
N LYS A 105 -12.60 -18.85 10.30
CA LYS A 105 -11.45 -18.43 9.46
C LYS A 105 -10.12 -18.78 10.12
N GLU A 106 -9.98 -18.54 11.40
CA GLU A 106 -8.77 -18.89 12.15
C GLU A 106 -8.50 -20.40 12.14
N ALA A 107 -9.54 -21.21 12.39
CA ALA A 107 -9.42 -22.67 12.34
C ALA A 107 -9.07 -23.17 10.94
N ILE A 108 -9.74 -22.67 9.90
CA ILE A 108 -9.49 -23.06 8.51
C ILE A 108 -8.09 -22.63 8.06
N ALA A 109 -7.60 -21.46 8.49
CA ALA A 109 -6.23 -21.01 8.19
C ALA A 109 -5.15 -21.98 8.73
N GLN A 110 -5.46 -22.70 9.81
CA GLN A 110 -4.57 -23.72 10.40
C GLN A 110 -4.83 -25.13 9.86
N ALA A 111 -6.02 -25.38 9.27
CA ALA A 111 -6.43 -26.69 8.84
C ALA A 111 -5.78 -27.11 7.51
N HIS A 112 -5.44 -28.40 7.40
CA HIS A 112 -4.96 -29.02 6.17
C HIS A 112 -6.07 -29.77 5.43
N MET A 113 -7.15 -30.12 6.16
CA MET A 113 -8.37 -30.71 5.64
C MET A 113 -9.57 -30.19 6.45
N VAL A 114 -10.65 -29.88 5.79
CA VAL A 114 -11.94 -29.53 6.41
C VAL A 114 -12.91 -30.67 6.22
N VAL A 115 -13.45 -31.20 7.30
CA VAL A 115 -14.55 -32.16 7.27
C VAL A 115 -15.85 -31.36 7.29
N TYR A 116 -16.55 -31.35 6.15
CA TYR A 116 -17.86 -30.71 6.05
C TYR A 116 -18.96 -31.74 6.37
N VAL A 117 -19.58 -31.60 7.54
CA VAL A 117 -20.62 -32.51 8.02
C VAL A 117 -22.01 -31.96 7.71
N ASN A 118 -22.84 -32.75 7.04
CA ASN A 118 -24.22 -32.39 6.70
C ASN A 118 -25.18 -33.54 7.09
N GLY A 119 -26.47 -33.23 7.13
CA GLY A 119 -27.54 -34.23 7.35
C GLY A 119 -28.19 -34.68 6.04
N THR A 120 -28.97 -35.75 6.14
CA THR A 120 -29.74 -36.27 4.99
C THR A 120 -30.90 -35.39 4.55
N ASN A 121 -31.40 -34.53 5.46
CA ASN A 121 -32.61 -33.76 5.24
C ASN A 121 -32.35 -32.34 4.73
N LYS A 122 -31.11 -31.95 4.48
CA LYS A 122 -30.76 -30.59 4.08
C LYS A 122 -29.78 -30.60 2.92
N LYS A 123 -30.23 -30.12 1.77
CA LYS A 123 -29.36 -29.88 0.64
C LYS A 123 -28.56 -28.59 0.91
N PRO A 124 -27.22 -28.59 0.75
CA PRO A 124 -26.46 -27.33 0.84
C PRO A 124 -26.92 -26.36 -0.25
N GLU A 125 -27.16 -25.12 0.14
CA GLU A 125 -27.43 -24.06 -0.81
C GLU A 125 -26.11 -23.58 -1.47
N THR A 126 -26.19 -23.00 -2.66
CA THR A 126 -25.04 -22.39 -3.35
C THR A 126 -24.37 -21.33 -2.47
N ALA A 127 -25.17 -20.59 -1.71
CA ALA A 127 -24.67 -19.60 -0.73
C ALA A 127 -23.78 -20.25 0.35
N THR A 128 -24.12 -21.46 0.81
CA THR A 128 -23.28 -22.23 1.75
C THR A 128 -21.97 -22.65 1.10
N ALA A 129 -22.00 -23.09 -0.16
CA ALA A 129 -20.78 -23.42 -0.91
C ALA A 129 -19.86 -22.21 -1.12
N GLU A 130 -20.43 -21.06 -1.44
CA GLU A 130 -19.68 -19.79 -1.57
C GLU A 130 -19.09 -19.34 -0.24
N LYS A 131 -19.81 -19.51 0.87
CA LYS A 131 -19.29 -19.26 2.21
C LYS A 131 -18.13 -20.18 2.54
N ILE A 132 -18.29 -21.48 2.34
CA ILE A 132 -17.19 -22.44 2.52
C ILE A 132 -15.99 -21.99 1.69
N LYS A 133 -16.17 -21.64 0.42
CA LYS A 133 -15.11 -21.14 -0.44
C LYS A 133 -14.46 -19.87 0.13
N SER A 134 -15.24 -18.95 0.65
CA SER A 134 -14.71 -17.71 1.24
C SER A 134 -13.89 -17.94 2.50
N TYR A 135 -14.13 -19.05 3.20
CA TYR A 135 -13.34 -19.45 4.35
C TYR A 135 -12.13 -20.30 3.95
N LEU A 136 -12.23 -21.02 2.82
CA LEU A 136 -11.15 -21.86 2.28
C LEU A 136 -10.15 -21.03 1.46
N GLU A 137 -9.63 -19.97 2.04
CA GLU A 137 -8.75 -19.04 1.33
C GLU A 137 -7.50 -19.67 0.70
N TYR A 138 -7.18 -20.95 1.00
CA TYR A 138 -5.84 -21.47 0.73
C TYR A 138 -5.78 -22.91 0.16
N GLY A 139 -6.77 -23.32 -0.60
CA GLY A 139 -6.74 -24.64 -1.27
C GLY A 139 -6.80 -25.82 -0.30
N THR A 140 -7.28 -25.60 0.92
CA THR A 140 -7.52 -26.65 1.91
C THR A 140 -8.53 -27.65 1.36
N GLN A 141 -8.23 -28.95 1.47
CA GLN A 141 -9.12 -29.98 0.96
C GLN A 141 -10.39 -30.10 1.81
N VAL A 142 -11.52 -30.34 1.16
CA VAL A 142 -12.83 -30.51 1.80
C VAL A 142 -13.28 -31.95 1.64
N TYR A 143 -13.59 -32.59 2.77
CA TYR A 143 -14.12 -33.93 2.85
C TYR A 143 -15.58 -33.89 3.28
N PRO A 144 -16.55 -34.12 2.36
CA PRO A 144 -17.97 -34.18 2.70
C PRO A 144 -18.31 -35.42 3.52
N LEU A 145 -19.06 -35.24 4.60
CA LEU A 145 -19.52 -36.29 5.45
C LEU A 145 -21.02 -36.13 5.71
N ILE A 146 -21.82 -37.10 5.34
CA ILE A 146 -23.25 -37.11 5.62
C ILE A 146 -23.52 -37.95 6.86
N ASN A 147 -24.06 -37.28 7.90
CA ASN A 147 -24.52 -37.98 9.09
C ASN A 147 -25.98 -38.44 8.92
N VAL A 148 -26.14 -39.72 8.79
CA VAL A 148 -27.45 -40.37 8.70
C VAL A 148 -28.01 -40.50 10.10
N ARG A 149 -29.15 -39.87 10.36
CA ARG A 149 -29.86 -39.96 11.64
C ARG A 149 -30.88 -41.11 11.52
N GLY A 150 -30.77 -42.07 12.40
CA GLY A 150 -31.76 -43.12 12.59
C GLY A 150 -32.03 -43.31 14.07
N PHE A 151 -33.27 -43.41 14.47
CA PHE A 151 -33.67 -43.90 15.79
C PHE A 151 -33.66 -45.41 15.75
N SER A 152 -33.66 -46.06 16.91
CA SER A 152 -33.62 -47.52 17.05
C SER A 152 -34.70 -48.25 16.23
N GLU A 153 -35.90 -47.65 16.12
CA GLU A 153 -37.03 -48.21 15.35
C GLU A 153 -36.69 -48.37 13.85
N ALA A 154 -35.85 -47.48 13.30
CA ALA A 154 -35.44 -47.57 11.89
C ALA A 154 -34.51 -48.76 11.58
N TYR A 155 -34.06 -49.51 12.61
CA TYR A 155 -33.21 -50.67 12.47
C TYR A 155 -33.89 -51.96 12.90
N GLU A 156 -35.14 -51.92 13.32
CA GLU A 156 -35.88 -53.07 13.87
C GLU A 156 -36.12 -54.13 12.81
N PHE A 157 -36.48 -53.72 11.59
CA PHE A 157 -36.72 -54.65 10.48
C PHE A 157 -35.48 -54.81 9.59
N GLU A 158 -35.25 -56.02 9.09
CA GLU A 158 -34.12 -56.32 8.23
C GLU A 158 -34.19 -55.55 6.91
N GLU A 159 -35.37 -55.33 6.37
CA GLU A 159 -35.62 -54.56 5.16
C GLU A 159 -35.19 -53.09 5.32
N ASP A 160 -35.57 -52.46 6.43
CA ASP A 160 -35.19 -51.07 6.76
C ASP A 160 -33.67 -50.96 6.99
N ARG A 161 -33.06 -51.97 7.65
CA ARG A 161 -31.61 -52.03 7.80
C ARG A 161 -30.89 -52.16 6.46
N LEU A 162 -31.41 -52.96 5.53
CA LEU A 162 -30.84 -53.09 4.19
C LEU A 162 -30.96 -51.81 3.39
N GLU A 163 -32.07 -51.10 3.50
CA GLU A 163 -32.25 -49.80 2.88
C GLU A 163 -31.26 -48.75 3.44
N LEU A 164 -31.10 -48.70 4.75
CA LEU A 164 -30.10 -47.84 5.41
C LEU A 164 -28.67 -48.28 5.09
N ALA A 165 -28.37 -49.57 4.97
CA ALA A 165 -27.07 -50.10 4.59
C ALA A 165 -26.71 -49.77 3.14
N GLN A 166 -27.70 -49.79 2.24
CA GLN A 166 -27.54 -49.37 0.84
C GLN A 166 -27.48 -47.84 0.69
N GLN A 167 -27.42 -47.12 1.81
CA GLN A 167 -27.36 -45.65 1.86
C GLN A 167 -28.59 -45.01 1.21
N GLY A 168 -29.77 -45.62 1.24
CA GLY A 168 -31.00 -45.07 0.71
C GLY A 168 -31.21 -43.64 1.17
N GLY A 169 -31.46 -42.71 0.27
CA GLY A 169 -31.53 -41.28 0.55
C GLY A 169 -30.23 -40.63 1.06
N ALA A 170 -29.38 -41.35 1.77
CA ALA A 170 -28.09 -40.82 2.27
C ALA A 170 -27.06 -40.71 1.14
N GLY A 171 -27.03 -41.67 0.23
CA GLY A 171 -26.21 -41.62 -0.98
C GLY A 171 -26.62 -40.44 -1.88
N ASP A 172 -27.92 -40.21 -2.02
CA ASP A 172 -28.46 -39.08 -2.76
C ASP A 172 -28.10 -37.75 -2.06
N ALA A 173 -28.17 -37.67 -0.72
CA ALA A 173 -27.77 -36.49 0.04
C ALA A 173 -26.27 -36.20 -0.11
N LEU A 174 -25.43 -37.24 -0.15
CA LEU A 174 -23.99 -37.10 -0.41
C LEU A 174 -23.75 -36.57 -1.84
N LEU A 175 -24.41 -37.18 -2.84
CA LEU A 175 -24.30 -36.75 -4.22
C LEU A 175 -24.74 -35.30 -4.40
N GLN A 176 -25.89 -34.92 -3.85
CA GLN A 176 -26.37 -33.52 -3.87
C GLN A 176 -25.44 -32.57 -3.17
N THR A 177 -24.77 -32.99 -2.08
CA THR A 177 -23.77 -32.20 -1.38
C THR A 177 -22.54 -31.98 -2.27
N VAL A 178 -22.06 -33.04 -2.91
CA VAL A 178 -20.93 -32.96 -3.85
C VAL A 178 -21.28 -32.10 -5.05
N GLU A 179 -22.46 -32.27 -5.63
CA GLU A 179 -22.95 -31.44 -6.76
C GLU A 179 -23.08 -29.96 -6.42
N ALA A 180 -23.46 -29.62 -5.19
CA ALA A 180 -23.53 -28.22 -4.75
C ALA A 180 -22.13 -27.61 -4.50
N LEU A 181 -21.19 -28.40 -3.99
CA LEU A 181 -19.85 -27.93 -3.62
C LEU A 181 -18.86 -27.93 -4.81
N ALA A 182 -18.94 -28.93 -5.71
CA ALA A 182 -17.96 -29.09 -6.79
C ALA A 182 -17.83 -27.91 -7.76
N PRO A 183 -18.92 -27.25 -8.21
CA PRO A 183 -18.82 -26.10 -9.10
C PRO A 183 -18.10 -24.90 -8.48
N VAL A 184 -18.19 -24.80 -7.14
CA VAL A 184 -17.65 -23.65 -6.38
C VAL A 184 -16.23 -23.92 -5.93
N LEU A 185 -15.94 -25.12 -5.41
CA LEU A 185 -14.65 -25.51 -4.83
C LEU A 185 -13.66 -26.08 -5.85
N GLY A 186 -14.16 -26.73 -6.88
CA GLY A 186 -13.35 -27.45 -7.87
C GLY A 186 -12.97 -28.87 -7.45
N ALA A 187 -12.71 -29.73 -8.45
CA ALA A 187 -12.46 -31.16 -8.25
C ALA A 187 -11.15 -31.48 -7.50
N VAL A 188 -10.20 -30.56 -7.45
CA VAL A 188 -8.91 -30.75 -6.76
C VAL A 188 -9.06 -30.59 -5.24
N VAL A 189 -9.99 -29.73 -4.82
CA VAL A 189 -10.22 -29.39 -3.41
C VAL A 189 -11.20 -30.35 -2.78
N LEU A 190 -12.22 -30.79 -3.52
CA LEU A 190 -13.30 -31.63 -3.01
C LEU A 190 -12.93 -33.10 -3.06
N GLN A 191 -12.91 -33.76 -1.89
CA GLN A 191 -12.65 -35.20 -1.75
C GLN A 191 -13.92 -36.02 -1.93
N LYS A 192 -13.74 -37.34 -2.12
CA LYS A 192 -14.86 -38.30 -2.03
C LYS A 192 -15.38 -38.27 -0.60
N GLY A 193 -16.66 -38.04 -0.45
CA GLY A 193 -17.34 -38.08 0.83
C GLY A 193 -17.75 -39.49 1.28
N HIS A 194 -18.28 -39.56 2.49
CA HIS A 194 -18.85 -40.78 3.08
C HIS A 194 -20.17 -40.47 3.79
N CYS A 195 -20.97 -41.50 4.00
CA CYS A 195 -22.10 -41.46 4.91
C CYS A 195 -21.73 -42.20 6.22
N VAL A 196 -22.14 -41.66 7.36
CA VAL A 196 -21.88 -42.21 8.69
C VAL A 196 -23.15 -42.17 9.54
N GLN A 197 -23.38 -43.18 10.36
CA GLN A 197 -24.46 -43.18 11.36
C GLN A 197 -23.85 -42.88 12.74
N GLY A 198 -23.73 -41.60 13.07
CA GLY A 198 -22.92 -41.12 14.19
C GLY A 198 -23.42 -41.62 15.56
N LEU A 199 -24.74 -41.59 15.79
CA LEU A 199 -25.33 -42.07 17.04
C LEU A 199 -25.14 -43.59 17.25
N LEU A 200 -25.32 -44.38 16.17
CA LEU A 200 -25.09 -45.81 16.20
C LEU A 200 -23.60 -46.13 16.44
N ALA A 201 -22.71 -45.42 15.78
CA ALA A 201 -21.26 -45.51 16.00
C ALA A 201 -20.88 -45.22 17.43
N PHE A 202 -21.39 -44.13 17.97
CA PHE A 202 -21.19 -43.77 19.38
C PHE A 202 -21.68 -44.88 20.31
N SER A 203 -22.89 -45.37 20.12
CA SER A 203 -23.49 -46.41 20.91
C SER A 203 -22.70 -47.73 20.86
N ALA A 204 -22.09 -48.05 19.72
CA ALA A 204 -21.23 -49.22 19.58
C ALA A 204 -19.88 -49.06 20.31
N LEU A 205 -19.33 -47.88 20.37
CA LEU A 205 -17.99 -47.60 20.89
C LEU A 205 -17.99 -47.21 22.37
N ALA A 206 -19.06 -46.61 22.87
CA ALA A 206 -19.19 -46.13 24.25
C ALA A 206 -19.51 -47.29 25.23
N TYR A 207 -18.64 -48.29 25.26
CA TYR A 207 -18.79 -49.49 26.08
C TYR A 207 -17.43 -50.01 26.53
N ASP A 208 -17.35 -50.41 27.78
CA ASP A 208 -16.16 -51.02 28.36
C ASP A 208 -16.29 -52.56 28.38
N ASP A 209 -15.48 -53.20 27.55
CA ASP A 209 -15.46 -54.65 27.43
C ASP A 209 -14.96 -55.35 28.69
N SER A 210 -14.15 -54.69 29.52
CA SER A 210 -13.62 -55.26 30.74
C SER A 210 -14.66 -55.38 31.84
N THR A 211 -15.57 -54.42 31.90
CA THR A 211 -16.66 -54.36 32.87
C THR A 211 -18.00 -54.84 32.29
N GLN A 212 -18.04 -55.15 30.98
CA GLN A 212 -19.26 -55.49 30.25
C GLN A 212 -20.39 -54.46 30.50
N SER A 213 -20.04 -53.19 30.53
CA SER A 213 -20.98 -52.10 30.84
C SER A 213 -20.78 -50.89 29.94
N THR A 214 -21.79 -50.04 29.90
CA THR A 214 -21.68 -48.74 29.20
C THR A 214 -20.63 -47.84 29.80
N SER A 215 -19.86 -47.16 28.98
CA SER A 215 -18.93 -46.10 29.38
C SER A 215 -19.55 -44.70 29.29
N ILE A 216 -20.83 -44.61 28.94
CA ILE A 216 -21.55 -43.31 28.85
C ILE A 216 -21.65 -42.69 30.26
N HIS A 217 -21.33 -41.42 30.34
CA HIS A 217 -21.35 -40.68 31.61
C HIS A 217 -22.76 -40.67 32.25
N PRO A 218 -22.91 -40.86 33.55
CA PRO A 218 -24.21 -40.94 34.21
C PRO A 218 -25.13 -39.72 33.96
N PHE A 219 -24.57 -38.58 33.78
CA PHE A 219 -25.33 -37.37 33.44
C PHE A 219 -26.07 -37.47 32.09
N ARG A 220 -25.61 -38.35 31.19
CA ARG A 220 -26.22 -38.58 29.85
C ARG A 220 -27.04 -39.89 29.79
N GLU A 221 -27.22 -40.53 30.92
CA GLU A 221 -27.84 -41.86 31.00
C GLU A 221 -29.25 -41.91 30.39
N HIS A 222 -30.06 -40.85 30.63
CA HIS A 222 -31.42 -40.81 30.14
C HIS A 222 -31.57 -40.77 28.61
N ASN A 223 -30.62 -40.15 27.89
CA ASN A 223 -30.75 -39.99 26.44
C ASN A 223 -29.88 -40.99 25.66
N LEU A 224 -28.62 -41.10 26.04
CA LEU A 224 -27.64 -41.87 25.24
C LEU A 224 -27.57 -43.34 25.67
N VAL A 225 -27.75 -43.63 26.95
CA VAL A 225 -27.77 -45.01 27.43
C VAL A 225 -29.04 -45.73 26.97
N VAL A 226 -30.19 -45.04 26.97
CA VAL A 226 -31.43 -45.60 26.45
C VAL A 226 -31.26 -45.93 24.97
N SER A 227 -30.80 -44.97 24.15
CA SER A 227 -30.53 -45.22 22.72
C SER A 227 -29.51 -46.33 22.50
N GLN A 228 -28.46 -46.43 23.33
CA GLN A 228 -27.48 -47.50 23.25
C GLN A 228 -28.13 -48.85 23.53
N GLN A 229 -29.00 -48.94 24.55
CA GLN A 229 -29.69 -50.16 24.90
C GLN A 229 -30.61 -50.61 23.79
N GLU A 230 -31.42 -49.70 23.24
CA GLU A 230 -32.32 -49.97 22.13
C GLU A 230 -31.57 -50.50 20.90
N PHE A 231 -30.43 -49.92 20.55
CA PHE A 231 -29.60 -50.45 19.48
C PHE A 231 -29.04 -51.84 19.77
N LEU A 232 -28.64 -52.09 21.04
CA LEU A 232 -28.16 -53.43 21.45
C LEU A 232 -29.26 -54.48 21.40
N ASP A 233 -30.52 -54.09 21.58
CA ASP A 233 -31.67 -55.00 21.46
C ASP A 233 -31.95 -55.38 19.99
N VAL A 234 -31.60 -54.52 19.05
CA VAL A 234 -31.84 -54.72 17.60
C VAL A 234 -30.64 -55.36 16.89
N PHE A 235 -29.43 -55.00 17.25
CA PHE A 235 -28.21 -55.51 16.62
C PHE A 235 -27.65 -56.74 17.36
N PRO A 236 -27.24 -57.80 16.66
CA PRO A 236 -26.68 -59.00 17.30
C PRO A 236 -25.39 -58.73 18.08
N SER A 237 -24.66 -57.71 17.73
CA SER A 237 -23.42 -57.37 18.40
C SER A 237 -23.03 -55.92 18.20
N ARG A 238 -22.23 -55.38 19.13
CA ARG A 238 -21.63 -54.04 18.99
C ARG A 238 -20.69 -53.94 17.78
N GLN A 239 -20.06 -55.05 17.39
CA GLN A 239 -19.22 -55.08 16.20
C GLN A 239 -20.06 -54.91 14.93
N GLU A 240 -21.26 -55.42 14.87
CA GLU A 240 -22.18 -55.20 13.76
C GLU A 240 -22.69 -53.76 13.74
N MET A 241 -23.06 -53.19 14.90
CA MET A 241 -23.42 -51.79 15.02
C MET A 241 -22.29 -50.91 14.47
N ARG A 242 -21.05 -51.18 14.88
CA ARG A 242 -19.86 -50.46 14.43
C ARG A 242 -19.64 -50.57 12.92
N THR A 243 -19.71 -51.77 12.38
CA THR A 243 -19.57 -52.02 10.94
C THR A 243 -20.68 -51.33 10.16
N PHE A 244 -21.92 -51.46 10.63
CA PHE A 244 -23.09 -50.85 10.00
C PHE A 244 -23.01 -49.33 10.01
N SER A 245 -22.52 -48.75 11.06
CA SER A 245 -22.37 -47.28 11.20
C SER A 245 -21.42 -46.62 10.21
N GLN A 246 -20.56 -47.41 9.53
CA GLN A 246 -19.52 -46.92 8.62
C GLN A 246 -18.45 -46.01 9.27
N ILE A 247 -18.35 -45.98 10.61
CA ILE A 247 -17.38 -45.16 11.31
C ILE A 247 -15.95 -45.59 11.02
N ASP A 248 -15.71 -46.86 10.78
CA ASP A 248 -14.41 -47.40 10.42
C ASP A 248 -13.92 -46.89 9.06
N ALA A 249 -14.82 -46.64 8.11
CA ALA A 249 -14.47 -46.05 6.82
C ALA A 249 -13.97 -44.60 7.00
N VAL A 250 -14.62 -43.83 7.89
CA VAL A 250 -14.20 -42.50 8.25
C VAL A 250 -12.84 -42.52 8.96
N ALA A 251 -12.68 -43.41 9.96
CA ALA A 251 -11.42 -43.61 10.68
C ALA A 251 -10.28 -44.01 9.73
N GLN A 252 -10.56 -44.91 8.77
CA GLN A 252 -9.56 -45.32 7.77
C GLN A 252 -9.18 -44.20 6.83
N THR A 253 -10.13 -43.35 6.43
CA THR A 253 -9.84 -42.13 5.64
C THR A 253 -8.90 -41.21 6.40
N ILE A 254 -9.14 -40.96 7.69
CA ILE A 254 -8.26 -40.15 8.54
C ILE A 254 -6.88 -40.83 8.67
N ARG A 255 -6.80 -42.13 8.93
CA ARG A 255 -5.53 -42.89 9.02
C ARG A 255 -4.71 -42.79 7.73
N ASN A 256 -5.37 -43.01 6.59
CA ASN A 256 -4.71 -42.90 5.29
C ASN A 256 -4.12 -41.50 5.08
N ARG A 257 -4.84 -40.46 5.53
CA ARG A 257 -4.32 -39.08 5.49
C ARG A 257 -3.17 -38.84 6.45
N VAL A 258 -3.19 -39.43 7.64
CA VAL A 258 -2.05 -39.37 8.58
C VAL A 258 -0.82 -40.06 7.99
N ALA A 259 -0.96 -41.08 7.14
CA ALA A 259 0.16 -41.72 6.46
C ALA A 259 0.87 -40.80 5.47
N THR A 260 0.10 -40.00 4.71
CA THR A 260 0.61 -39.06 3.71
C THR A 260 0.67 -37.60 4.22
N PHE A 261 0.38 -37.37 5.49
CA PHE A 261 0.11 -36.05 6.04
C PHE A 261 1.26 -35.04 5.85
N ARG A 262 2.52 -35.47 5.86
CA ARG A 262 3.66 -34.58 5.64
C ARG A 262 3.65 -34.00 4.24
N GLU A 263 3.37 -34.80 3.25
CA GLU A 263 3.27 -34.38 1.85
C GLU A 263 2.05 -33.48 1.65
N ASP A 264 0.92 -33.88 2.22
CA ASP A 264 -0.32 -33.10 2.18
C ASP A 264 -0.18 -31.74 2.89
N ILE A 265 0.48 -31.70 4.07
CA ILE A 265 0.80 -30.46 4.81
C ILE A 265 1.69 -29.55 3.98
N VAL A 266 2.76 -30.10 3.42
CA VAL A 266 3.69 -29.32 2.60
C VAL A 266 2.96 -28.74 1.40
N GLU A 267 2.16 -29.55 0.70
CA GLU A 267 1.45 -29.08 -0.49
C GLU A 267 0.36 -28.07 -0.16
N SER A 268 -0.40 -28.30 0.91
CA SER A 268 -1.38 -27.33 1.41
C SER A 268 -0.70 -26.00 1.80
N ASN A 269 0.40 -26.04 2.52
CA ASN A 269 1.14 -24.83 2.90
C ASN A 269 1.75 -24.14 1.68
N LYS A 270 2.27 -24.88 0.69
CA LYS A 270 2.70 -24.30 -0.59
C LYS A 270 1.52 -23.61 -1.29
N GLY A 271 0.33 -24.24 -1.29
CA GLY A 271 -0.89 -23.66 -1.83
C GLY A 271 -1.23 -22.32 -1.16
N LYS A 272 -1.25 -22.31 0.17
CA LYS A 272 -1.51 -21.11 0.98
C LYS A 272 -0.51 -19.99 0.67
N VAL A 273 0.78 -20.30 0.68
CA VAL A 273 1.83 -19.32 0.39
C VAL A 273 1.73 -18.82 -1.05
N ARG A 274 1.48 -19.71 -2.00
CA ARG A 274 1.33 -19.36 -3.43
C ARG A 274 0.16 -18.40 -3.68
N GLU A 275 -0.97 -18.65 -3.02
CA GLU A 275 -2.14 -17.79 -3.11
C GLU A 275 -1.88 -16.43 -2.48
N THR A 276 -1.30 -16.40 -1.28
CA THR A 276 -0.88 -15.15 -0.62
C THR A 276 0.08 -14.35 -1.49
N LEU A 277 1.10 -15.00 -2.06
CA LEU A 277 2.03 -14.35 -3.00
C LEU A 277 1.31 -13.86 -4.26
N GLY A 278 0.30 -14.60 -4.73
CA GLY A 278 -0.55 -14.18 -5.86
C GLY A 278 -1.33 -12.91 -5.58
N GLN A 279 -1.96 -12.83 -4.41
CA GLN A 279 -2.68 -11.64 -3.96
C GLN A 279 -1.73 -10.43 -3.80
N TYR A 280 -0.55 -10.64 -3.22
CA TYR A 280 0.47 -9.58 -3.13
C TYR A 280 0.92 -9.10 -4.51
N LEU A 281 1.15 -10.01 -5.46
CA LEU A 281 1.50 -9.64 -6.84
C LEU A 281 0.42 -8.78 -7.48
N GLN A 282 -0.83 -9.18 -7.37
CA GLN A 282 -1.95 -8.42 -7.91
C GLN A 282 -1.99 -6.99 -7.34
N VAL A 283 -1.89 -6.86 -6.01
CA VAL A 283 -1.88 -5.55 -5.35
C VAL A 283 -0.70 -4.69 -5.83
N LEU A 284 0.50 -5.27 -5.92
CA LEU A 284 1.69 -4.54 -6.39
C LEU A 284 1.57 -4.11 -7.86
N GLU A 285 1.00 -4.94 -8.73
CA GLU A 285 0.76 -4.62 -10.14
C GLU A 285 -0.29 -3.52 -10.30
N GLU A 286 -1.35 -3.56 -9.51
CA GLU A 286 -2.36 -2.49 -9.44
C GLU A 286 -1.74 -1.17 -8.98
N GLN A 287 -0.92 -1.21 -7.91
CA GLN A 287 -0.20 -0.05 -7.40
C GLN A 287 0.81 0.50 -8.42
N LEU A 288 1.58 -0.37 -9.07
CA LEU A 288 2.50 0.02 -10.14
C LEU A 288 1.76 0.71 -11.30
N THR A 289 0.64 0.13 -11.73
CA THR A 289 -0.19 0.69 -12.81
C THR A 289 -0.77 2.04 -12.42
N SER A 290 -1.26 2.14 -11.20
CA SER A 290 -1.80 3.37 -10.64
C SER A 290 -0.73 4.45 -10.55
N HIS A 291 0.46 4.11 -10.05
CA HIS A 291 1.57 5.05 -9.92
C HIS A 291 2.13 5.50 -11.29
N ARG A 292 2.24 4.61 -12.26
CA ARG A 292 2.58 4.98 -13.65
C ARG A 292 1.58 5.95 -14.26
N ARG A 293 0.29 5.77 -13.98
CA ARG A 293 -0.76 6.70 -14.43
C ARG A 293 -0.64 8.06 -13.75
N PHE A 294 -0.30 8.07 -12.46
CA PHE A 294 -0.01 9.29 -11.71
C PHE A 294 1.15 10.06 -12.33
N LEU A 295 2.29 9.42 -12.56
CA LEU A 295 3.45 10.06 -13.17
C LEU A 295 3.14 10.61 -14.57
N LYS A 296 2.43 9.86 -15.39
CA LYS A 296 2.02 10.31 -16.72
C LYS A 296 1.14 11.58 -16.66
N LYS A 297 0.33 11.73 -15.63
CA LYS A 297 -0.49 12.93 -15.43
C LYS A 297 0.28 14.11 -14.87
N THR A 298 1.29 13.87 -14.02
CA THR A 298 2.08 14.93 -13.40
C THR A 298 3.27 15.39 -14.24
N GLU A 299 3.78 14.57 -15.14
CA GLU A 299 4.90 14.91 -16.03
C GLU A 299 4.71 16.23 -16.80
N PRO A 300 3.54 16.51 -17.41
CA PRO A 300 3.30 17.79 -18.07
C PRO A 300 3.39 19.00 -17.13
N GLU A 301 3.05 18.82 -15.85
CA GLU A 301 3.06 19.93 -14.87
C GLU A 301 4.50 20.31 -14.51
N PHE A 302 5.40 19.32 -14.42
CA PHE A 302 6.83 19.59 -14.28
C PHE A 302 7.39 20.38 -15.48
N GLU A 303 6.97 20.05 -16.69
CA GLU A 303 7.41 20.81 -17.88
C GLU A 303 6.81 22.20 -17.93
N LYS A 304 5.56 22.39 -17.55
CA LYS A 304 4.96 23.73 -17.40
C LYS A 304 5.75 24.60 -16.42
N CYS A 305 6.17 24.03 -15.28
CA CYS A 305 7.00 24.72 -14.30
C CYS A 305 8.35 25.14 -14.90
N ARG A 306 9.03 24.25 -15.66
CA ARG A 306 10.29 24.57 -16.33
C ARG A 306 10.10 25.65 -17.40
N VAL A 307 9.01 25.60 -18.15
CA VAL A 307 8.67 26.63 -19.15
C VAL A 307 8.41 27.97 -18.45
N ALA A 308 7.68 27.95 -17.32
CA ALA A 308 7.42 29.16 -16.54
C ALA A 308 8.73 29.80 -16.05
N PHE A 309 9.71 29.02 -15.58
CA PHE A 309 11.03 29.52 -15.20
C PHE A 309 11.77 30.15 -16.37
N ARG A 310 11.80 29.49 -17.55
CA ARG A 310 12.41 30.04 -18.76
C ARG A 310 11.77 31.38 -19.16
N ASN A 311 10.45 31.44 -19.12
CA ASN A 311 9.70 32.65 -19.44
C ASN A 311 9.96 33.80 -18.45
N ALA A 312 10.03 33.49 -17.16
CA ALA A 312 10.35 34.47 -16.12
C ALA A 312 11.75 35.07 -16.30
N ILE A 313 12.74 34.22 -16.64
CA ILE A 313 14.10 34.70 -16.97
C ILE A 313 14.10 35.61 -18.21
N ALA A 314 13.42 35.20 -19.28
CA ALA A 314 13.34 35.97 -20.51
C ALA A 314 12.61 37.32 -20.29
N GLU A 315 11.60 37.33 -19.43
CA GLU A 315 10.93 38.59 -19.04
C GLU A 315 11.83 39.46 -18.20
N PHE A 316 12.57 38.89 -17.25
CA PHE A 316 13.55 39.59 -16.47
C PHE A 316 14.62 40.27 -17.35
N GLU A 317 15.21 39.52 -18.32
CA GLU A 317 16.17 40.07 -19.27
C GLU A 317 15.60 41.27 -20.03
N ARG A 318 14.41 41.11 -20.60
CA ARG A 318 13.73 42.17 -21.33
C ARG A 318 13.49 43.42 -20.45
N ARG A 319 13.06 43.18 -19.21
CA ARG A 319 12.78 44.27 -18.24
C ARG A 319 14.06 45.03 -17.89
N ILE A 320 15.15 44.32 -17.59
CA ILE A 320 16.45 44.94 -17.31
C ILE A 320 16.96 45.76 -18.50
N VAL A 321 16.92 45.20 -19.71
CA VAL A 321 17.36 45.90 -20.93
C VAL A 321 16.52 47.16 -21.18
N ASN A 322 15.19 47.06 -21.07
CA ASN A 322 14.29 48.17 -21.32
C ASN A 322 14.44 49.29 -20.25
N ASN A 323 14.52 48.91 -18.96
CA ASN A 323 14.69 49.89 -17.89
C ASN A 323 16.02 50.63 -18.04
N ARG A 324 17.11 49.89 -18.27
CA ARG A 324 18.42 50.52 -18.48
C ARG A 324 18.45 51.42 -19.71
N ARG A 325 17.85 50.98 -20.83
CA ARG A 325 17.72 51.82 -22.05
C ARG A 325 16.98 53.13 -21.74
N ASN A 326 15.88 53.03 -21.03
CA ASN A 326 15.09 54.21 -20.68
C ASN A 326 15.90 55.18 -19.77
N ARG A 327 16.57 54.62 -18.74
CA ARG A 327 17.39 55.42 -17.81
C ARG A 327 18.55 56.11 -18.52
N TRP A 328 19.26 55.40 -19.42
CA TRP A 328 20.31 55.99 -20.22
C TRP A 328 19.81 57.08 -21.17
N ASN A 329 18.70 56.83 -21.85
CA ASN A 329 18.08 57.81 -22.72
C ASN A 329 17.72 59.09 -21.94
N THR A 330 17.07 58.95 -20.78
CA THR A 330 16.74 60.08 -19.91
C THR A 330 18.00 60.81 -19.46
N PHE A 331 19.00 60.09 -18.98
CA PHE A 331 20.27 60.65 -18.51
C PHE A 331 20.96 61.48 -19.61
N PHE A 332 21.12 60.94 -20.81
CA PHE A 332 21.80 61.61 -21.89
C PHE A 332 20.99 62.84 -22.39
N ASN A 333 19.67 62.77 -22.46
CA ASN A 333 18.82 63.87 -22.82
C ASN A 333 18.94 65.00 -21.82
N GLU A 334 18.81 64.70 -20.53
CA GLU A 334 18.93 65.70 -19.46
C GLU A 334 20.37 66.31 -19.38
N LEU A 335 21.39 65.49 -19.63
CA LEU A 335 22.76 65.94 -19.67
C LEU A 335 23.02 66.85 -20.89
N ALA A 336 22.44 66.54 -22.04
CA ALA A 336 22.52 67.36 -23.25
C ALA A 336 21.87 68.74 -23.02
N ASP A 337 20.66 68.76 -22.45
CA ASP A 337 19.95 70.02 -22.16
C ASP A 337 20.69 70.87 -21.14
N ALA A 338 21.24 70.22 -20.07
CA ALA A 338 22.08 70.98 -19.10
C ALA A 338 23.39 71.44 -19.73
N SER A 339 23.99 70.67 -20.62
CA SER A 339 25.21 71.08 -21.33
C SER A 339 24.98 72.23 -22.28
N ASP A 340 23.83 72.26 -22.95
CA ASP A 340 23.47 73.38 -23.83
C ASP A 340 23.34 74.68 -23.04
N ALA A 341 22.69 74.64 -21.86
CA ALA A 341 22.60 75.81 -20.97
C ALA A 341 23.98 76.25 -20.48
N ILE A 342 24.85 75.33 -20.08
CA ILE A 342 26.21 75.65 -19.62
C ILE A 342 27.03 76.23 -20.75
N VAL A 343 26.96 75.74 -21.98
CA VAL A 343 27.65 76.29 -23.14
C VAL A 343 27.15 77.70 -23.47
N GLU A 344 25.88 78.00 -23.30
CA GLU A 344 25.29 79.29 -23.52
C GLU A 344 25.75 80.34 -22.46
N ASP A 345 25.70 79.89 -21.18
CA ASP A 345 26.07 80.77 -20.04
C ASP A 345 27.56 81.18 -20.04
N ASP A 346 28.43 80.20 -20.22
CA ASP A 346 29.88 80.37 -20.06
C ASP A 346 30.63 80.40 -21.42
N PHE A 347 29.94 80.75 -22.50
CA PHE A 347 30.53 80.75 -23.84
C PHE A 347 31.77 81.61 -23.94
N GLY A 348 32.89 81.02 -24.22
CA GLY A 348 34.22 81.67 -24.29
C GLY A 348 35.18 81.18 -23.20
N ASP A 349 34.70 80.52 -22.18
CA ASP A 349 35.49 79.87 -21.12
C ASP A 349 35.36 78.36 -21.16
N SER A 350 36.27 77.76 -21.92
CA SER A 350 36.24 76.30 -22.14
C SER A 350 36.48 75.47 -20.87
N ASP A 351 37.28 76.04 -19.94
CA ASP A 351 37.63 75.30 -18.72
C ASP A 351 36.44 75.26 -17.75
N THR A 352 35.76 76.45 -17.61
CA THR A 352 34.55 76.54 -16.81
C THR A 352 33.42 75.66 -17.40
N ILE A 353 33.22 75.66 -18.71
CA ILE A 353 32.24 74.79 -19.38
C ILE A 353 32.53 73.31 -19.09
N SER A 354 33.77 72.88 -19.28
CA SER A 354 34.18 71.50 -19.05
C SER A 354 33.97 71.09 -17.58
N GLN A 355 34.37 71.90 -16.63
CA GLN A 355 34.19 71.61 -15.20
C GLN A 355 32.72 71.57 -14.81
N ARG A 356 31.85 72.43 -15.34
CA ARG A 356 30.41 72.44 -15.05
C ARG A 356 29.73 71.20 -15.66
N ILE A 357 30.05 70.87 -16.90
CA ILE A 357 29.51 69.65 -17.52
C ILE A 357 29.97 68.38 -16.77
N GLN A 358 31.24 68.33 -16.33
CA GLN A 358 31.71 67.19 -15.51
C GLN A 358 30.99 67.10 -14.16
N ARG A 359 30.67 68.26 -13.51
CA ARG A 359 29.89 68.25 -12.26
C ARG A 359 28.45 67.75 -12.49
N GLU A 360 27.78 68.25 -13.52
CA GLU A 360 26.44 67.80 -13.88
C GLU A 360 26.43 66.32 -14.25
N PHE A 361 27.41 65.84 -15.00
CA PHE A 361 27.57 64.38 -15.25
C PHE A 361 27.70 63.58 -13.96
N LYS A 362 28.64 63.99 -13.07
CA LYS A 362 28.85 63.23 -11.80
C LYS A 362 27.58 63.20 -10.95
N LYS A 363 26.88 64.34 -10.84
CA LYS A 363 25.63 64.44 -10.08
C LYS A 363 24.55 63.54 -10.64
N ARG A 364 24.29 63.60 -11.95
CA ARG A 364 23.26 62.82 -12.62
C ARG A 364 23.61 61.33 -12.67
N ARG A 365 24.90 61.03 -12.78
CA ARG A 365 25.37 59.63 -12.74
C ARG A 365 24.97 58.95 -11.43
N ILE A 366 25.18 59.57 -10.28
CA ILE A 366 24.80 59.01 -8.98
C ILE A 366 23.30 58.73 -8.93
N SER A 367 22.47 59.67 -9.43
CA SER A 367 21.02 59.50 -9.47
C SER A 367 20.60 58.31 -10.36
N VAL A 368 21.18 58.22 -11.56
CA VAL A 368 20.87 57.13 -12.51
C VAL A 368 21.32 55.77 -11.99
N GLU A 369 22.50 55.71 -11.33
CA GLU A 369 22.99 54.50 -10.68
C GLU A 369 22.02 53.99 -9.62
N ASP A 370 21.53 54.90 -8.75
CA ASP A 370 20.54 54.55 -7.70
C ASP A 370 19.19 54.11 -8.28
N GLU A 371 18.72 54.80 -9.33
CA GLU A 371 17.49 54.42 -10.04
C GLU A 371 17.62 53.08 -10.75
N MET A 372 18.74 52.78 -11.40
CA MET A 372 19.00 51.47 -12.03
C MET A 372 19.10 50.35 -11.02
N LEU A 373 19.64 50.64 -9.82
CA LEU A 373 19.66 49.69 -8.73
C LEU A 373 18.23 49.32 -8.29
N LYS A 374 17.40 50.36 -8.02
CA LYS A 374 15.98 50.14 -7.67
C LYS A 374 15.19 49.41 -8.74
N ASP A 375 15.39 49.75 -10.02
CA ASP A 375 14.76 49.07 -11.14
C ASP A 375 15.19 47.59 -11.19
N THR A 376 16.45 47.29 -10.86
CA THR A 376 16.98 45.91 -10.79
C THR A 376 16.39 45.18 -9.61
N GLU A 377 16.28 45.81 -8.42
CA GLU A 377 15.62 45.22 -7.23
C GLU A 377 14.18 44.82 -7.54
N GLN A 378 13.41 45.72 -8.14
CA GLN A 378 12.03 45.43 -8.54
C GLN A 378 11.94 44.31 -9.57
N ALA A 379 12.84 44.26 -10.55
CA ALA A 379 12.86 43.19 -11.56
C ALA A 379 13.18 41.84 -10.93
N VAL A 380 14.09 41.80 -9.95
CA VAL A 380 14.43 40.60 -9.17
C VAL A 380 13.26 40.13 -8.33
N GLU A 381 12.56 41.07 -7.66
CA GLU A 381 11.38 40.74 -6.86
C GLU A 381 10.28 40.07 -7.72
N VAL A 382 10.01 40.65 -8.90
CA VAL A 382 9.05 40.08 -9.84
C VAL A 382 9.48 38.70 -10.32
N LEU A 383 10.77 38.48 -10.62
CA LEU A 383 11.33 37.20 -11.02
C LEU A 383 11.12 36.16 -9.90
N GLN A 384 11.43 36.52 -8.65
CA GLN A 384 11.23 35.64 -7.49
C GLN A 384 9.76 35.25 -7.32
N GLN A 385 8.84 36.20 -7.41
CA GLN A 385 7.41 35.96 -7.30
C GLN A 385 6.91 35.02 -8.41
N GLN A 386 7.33 35.22 -9.66
CA GLN A 386 6.95 34.39 -10.78
C GLN A 386 7.47 32.95 -10.61
N MET A 387 8.69 32.78 -10.11
CA MET A 387 9.27 31.46 -9.84
C MET A 387 8.54 30.72 -8.71
N LEU A 388 8.24 31.42 -7.61
CA LEU A 388 7.46 30.85 -6.50
C LEU A 388 6.07 30.44 -6.94
N GLN A 389 5.37 31.28 -7.68
CA GLN A 389 4.04 30.94 -8.22
C GLN A 389 4.08 29.71 -9.15
N ALA A 390 5.14 29.54 -9.94
CA ALA A 390 5.29 28.37 -10.79
C ALA A 390 5.47 27.09 -9.98
N VAL A 391 6.21 27.15 -8.86
CA VAL A 391 6.37 26.01 -7.94
C VAL A 391 5.07 25.74 -7.17
N GLU A 392 4.39 26.76 -6.68
CA GLU A 392 3.11 26.64 -5.99
C GLU A 392 2.09 25.92 -6.85
N ARG A 393 1.93 26.33 -8.10
CA ARG A 393 1.05 25.68 -9.08
C ARG A 393 1.44 24.22 -9.29
N LEU A 394 2.74 23.94 -9.49
CA LEU A 394 3.22 22.57 -9.63
C LEU A 394 2.81 21.71 -8.44
N LEU A 395 2.99 22.21 -7.20
CA LEU A 395 2.65 21.48 -5.98
C LEU A 395 1.14 21.25 -5.83
N GLU A 396 0.33 22.27 -6.18
CA GLU A 396 -1.13 22.17 -6.19
C GLU A 396 -1.63 21.15 -7.21
N ASP A 397 -1.09 21.17 -8.43
CA ASP A 397 -1.44 20.25 -9.50
C ASP A 397 -1.07 18.82 -9.14
N ILE A 398 0.11 18.57 -8.55
CA ILE A 398 0.52 17.26 -8.03
C ILE A 398 -0.44 16.77 -6.95
N LYS A 399 -0.77 17.62 -5.96
CA LYS A 399 -1.72 17.27 -4.89
C LYS A 399 -3.12 16.98 -5.44
N HIS A 400 -3.56 17.74 -6.43
CA HIS A 400 -4.85 17.52 -7.08
C HIS A 400 -4.91 16.16 -7.80
N VAL A 401 -3.87 15.81 -8.56
CA VAL A 401 -3.77 14.50 -9.24
C VAL A 401 -3.72 13.37 -8.21
N GLU A 402 -2.97 13.53 -7.13
CA GLU A 402 -2.90 12.56 -6.02
C GLU A 402 -4.27 12.34 -5.38
N PHE A 403 -4.97 13.42 -5.05
CA PHE A 403 -6.31 13.35 -4.46
C PHE A 403 -7.30 12.61 -5.38
N GLN A 404 -7.32 12.93 -6.69
CA GLN A 404 -8.15 12.24 -7.66
C GLN A 404 -7.85 10.74 -7.72
N GLN A 405 -6.58 10.37 -7.59
CA GLN A 405 -6.16 8.99 -7.61
C GLN A 405 -6.60 8.24 -6.34
N ARG A 406 -6.47 8.83 -5.15
CA ARG A 406 -6.97 8.27 -3.88
C ARG A 406 -8.47 7.99 -3.95
N VAL A 407 -9.26 8.96 -4.37
CA VAL A 407 -10.72 8.81 -4.50
C VAL A 407 -11.08 7.68 -5.48
N SER A 408 -10.35 7.54 -6.59
CA SER A 408 -10.60 6.46 -7.55
C SER A 408 -10.23 5.08 -7.00
N PHE A 409 -9.19 5.00 -6.18
CA PHE A 409 -8.72 3.76 -5.55
C PHE A 409 -9.67 3.30 -4.43
N GLU A 410 -10.12 4.21 -3.57
CA GLU A 410 -11.11 3.91 -2.52
C GLU A 410 -12.43 3.40 -3.11
N ARG A 411 -12.87 3.95 -4.25
CA ARG A 411 -14.08 3.48 -4.96
C ARG A 411 -13.92 2.09 -5.56
N SER A 412 -12.70 1.65 -5.86
CA SER A 412 -12.43 0.31 -6.42
C SER A 412 -12.24 -0.78 -5.37
N GLY A 413 -12.36 -0.47 -4.07
CA GLY A 413 -12.24 -1.45 -2.98
C GLY A 413 -10.81 -1.96 -2.76
N GLY A 414 -9.80 -1.24 -3.21
CA GLY A 414 -8.39 -1.61 -3.06
C GLY A 414 -7.94 -1.60 -1.59
N ILE A 415 -7.05 -2.53 -1.24
CA ILE A 415 -6.46 -2.60 0.10
C ILE A 415 -5.56 -1.38 0.30
N ASN A 416 -5.89 -0.56 1.29
CA ASN A 416 -5.17 0.65 1.63
C ASN A 416 -3.86 0.29 2.37
N PHE A 417 -2.79 0.00 1.65
CA PHE A 417 -1.45 0.03 2.21
C PHE A 417 -1.09 1.50 2.40
N GLY A 418 -1.19 1.97 3.63
CA GLY A 418 -1.02 3.32 4.13
C GLY A 418 -0.51 4.36 3.13
N SER A 419 -1.28 5.40 2.96
CA SER A 419 -1.02 6.55 2.07
C SER A 419 0.35 7.20 2.23
N ASP A 420 1.06 6.90 3.31
CA ASP A 420 2.37 7.46 3.63
C ASP A 420 3.52 6.88 2.79
N MET A 421 3.27 5.79 2.05
CA MET A 421 4.30 5.16 1.23
C MET A 421 4.51 5.85 -0.14
N VAL A 422 3.55 6.67 -0.59
CA VAL A 422 3.59 7.30 -1.91
C VAL A 422 4.34 8.64 -1.92
N LEU A 423 4.36 9.37 -0.81
CA LEU A 423 4.97 10.68 -0.71
C LEU A 423 5.72 10.87 0.61
N GLY A 424 6.77 10.08 0.85
CA GLY A 424 7.76 10.38 1.89
C GLY A 424 8.60 11.64 1.61
N TYR A 425 8.15 12.49 0.68
CA TYR A 425 8.75 13.78 0.37
C TYR A 425 7.90 14.86 1.02
N ASP A 426 8.46 15.56 2.00
CA ASP A 426 7.86 16.77 2.54
C ASP A 426 7.90 17.88 1.45
N LEU A 427 6.80 18.03 0.73
CA LEU A 427 6.63 19.04 -0.32
C LEU A 427 6.34 20.41 0.33
N GLY A 428 7.22 20.87 1.22
CA GLY A 428 7.09 22.16 1.88
C GLY A 428 7.53 23.32 0.96
N LEU A 429 6.72 24.37 0.85
CA LEU A 429 7.05 25.62 0.14
C LEU A 429 8.27 26.34 0.74
N GLY A 430 8.58 26.09 2.01
CA GLY A 430 9.66 26.80 2.73
C GLY A 430 11.04 26.67 2.09
N ASP A 431 11.37 25.48 1.61
CA ASP A 431 12.67 25.23 0.95
C ASP A 431 12.79 25.95 -0.41
N PHE A 432 11.70 26.02 -1.17
CA PHE A 432 11.66 26.70 -2.45
C PHE A 432 11.72 28.23 -2.25
N GLY A 433 11.06 28.75 -1.22
CA GLY A 433 11.12 30.16 -0.86
C GLY A 433 12.56 30.63 -0.54
N SER A 434 13.31 29.83 0.23
CA SER A 434 14.69 30.12 0.57
C SER A 434 15.62 30.12 -0.66
N MET A 435 15.37 29.22 -1.64
CA MET A 435 16.14 29.17 -2.88
C MET A 435 15.82 30.31 -3.82
N ALA A 436 14.55 30.72 -3.94
CA ALA A 436 14.15 31.87 -4.71
C ALA A 436 14.76 33.14 -4.13
N PHE A 437 14.81 33.28 -2.79
CA PHE A 437 15.48 34.37 -2.11
C PHE A 437 16.99 34.42 -2.40
N LYS A 438 17.67 33.27 -2.41
CA LYS A 438 19.10 33.20 -2.79
C LYS A 438 19.35 33.69 -4.20
N ILE A 439 18.51 33.35 -5.18
CA ILE A 439 18.61 33.84 -6.55
C ILE A 439 18.55 35.36 -6.55
N GLY A 440 17.64 35.96 -5.78
CA GLY A 440 17.52 37.40 -5.64
C GLY A 440 18.75 38.04 -4.98
N SER A 441 19.25 37.46 -3.89
CA SER A 441 20.43 37.98 -3.20
C SER A 441 21.69 37.94 -4.07
N TYR A 442 21.82 36.92 -4.93
CA TYR A 442 22.92 36.79 -5.88
C TYR A 442 22.87 37.87 -6.97
N ALA A 443 21.69 38.21 -7.46
CA ALA A 443 21.50 39.33 -8.40
C ALA A 443 21.86 40.68 -7.80
N MET A 444 21.66 40.83 -6.48
CA MET A 444 21.93 42.08 -5.74
C MET A 444 23.36 42.20 -5.27
N THR A 445 24.01 41.12 -4.82
CA THR A 445 25.37 41.15 -4.25
C THR A 445 26.46 40.89 -5.29
N GLY A 446 26.10 40.28 -6.41
CA GLY A 446 27.08 39.95 -7.44
C GLY A 446 27.54 41.19 -8.20
N GLY A 447 28.55 41.86 -7.73
CA GLY A 447 29.47 42.82 -8.33
C GLY A 447 29.31 43.35 -9.77
N THR A 448 28.19 43.04 -10.44
CA THR A 448 27.93 43.34 -11.84
C THR A 448 27.30 44.74 -12.05
N ILE A 449 26.71 45.33 -11.01
CA ILE A 449 26.19 46.70 -11.11
C ILE A 449 27.35 47.72 -11.16
N GLY A 450 28.46 47.41 -10.46
CA GLY A 450 29.66 48.26 -10.47
C GLY A 450 30.54 48.11 -11.71
N SER A 451 30.44 46.99 -12.48
CA SER A 451 31.28 46.75 -13.66
C SER A 451 30.77 47.40 -14.95
N ALA A 452 29.48 47.81 -14.99
CA ALA A 452 28.89 48.50 -16.14
C ALA A 452 29.36 49.96 -16.31
N PHE A 453 29.86 50.54 -15.23
CA PHE A 453 30.28 51.95 -15.21
C PHE A 453 31.74 52.21 -15.61
N PRO A 454 32.73 51.33 -15.51
CA PRO A 454 34.10 51.62 -15.91
C PRO A 454 34.24 52.01 -17.39
N VAL A 455 33.46 51.37 -18.28
CA VAL A 455 33.49 51.65 -19.72
C VAL A 455 32.95 53.04 -20.03
N ILE A 456 31.86 53.46 -19.35
CA ILE A 456 31.25 54.76 -19.52
C ILE A 456 32.08 55.84 -18.85
N GLY A 457 32.72 55.56 -17.70
CA GLY A 457 33.61 56.50 -17.02
C GLY A 457 34.84 56.86 -17.87
N THR A 458 35.39 55.93 -18.62
CA THR A 458 36.50 56.18 -19.58
C THR A 458 36.04 56.87 -20.84
N ALA A 459 34.87 56.50 -21.39
CA ALA A 459 34.29 57.20 -22.54
C ALA A 459 33.96 58.66 -22.23
N ILE A 460 33.45 58.97 -21.06
CA ILE A 460 33.10 60.33 -20.63
C ILE A 460 34.32 61.13 -20.17
N GLY A 461 35.34 60.50 -19.60
CA GLY A 461 36.65 61.15 -19.43
C GLY A 461 37.22 61.59 -20.75
N ALA A 462 37.09 60.80 -21.81
CA ALA A 462 37.46 61.17 -23.17
C ALA A 462 36.52 62.23 -23.77
N ILE A 463 35.21 62.22 -23.45
CA ILE A 463 34.26 63.28 -23.85
C ILE A 463 34.58 64.62 -23.19
N ALA A 464 34.85 64.61 -21.89
CA ALA A 464 35.24 65.86 -21.19
C ALA A 464 36.54 66.46 -21.71
N GLY A 465 37.54 65.58 -22.04
CA GLY A 465 38.79 66.05 -22.68
C GLY A 465 38.58 66.50 -24.14
N ALA A 466 37.68 65.89 -24.87
CA ALA A 466 37.36 66.29 -26.25
C ALA A 466 36.48 67.52 -26.34
N LEU A 467 35.66 67.84 -25.32
CA LEU A 467 34.86 69.06 -25.23
C LEU A 467 35.72 70.27 -25.11
N VAL A 468 36.86 70.25 -24.41
CA VAL A 468 37.85 71.30 -24.32
C VAL A 468 38.39 71.62 -25.71
N GLY A 469 38.72 70.59 -26.52
CA GLY A 469 39.23 70.80 -27.90
C GLY A 469 38.19 71.36 -28.88
N VAL A 470 36.89 71.10 -28.63
CA VAL A 470 35.81 71.55 -29.53
C VAL A 470 35.44 72.99 -29.40
N VAL A 471 35.48 73.55 -28.18
CA VAL A 471 35.19 74.96 -27.93
C VAL A 471 36.29 75.87 -28.54
N MET A 472 37.54 75.37 -28.55
CA MET A 472 38.68 76.13 -29.13
C MET A 472 38.70 76.20 -30.66
N THR A 473 38.05 75.27 -31.39
CA THR A 473 38.10 75.20 -32.86
C THR A 473 37.00 76.04 -33.58
N VAL A 474 36.14 76.75 -32.86
CA VAL A 474 35.02 77.54 -33.42
C VAL A 474 35.34 79.00 -33.61
N ILE A 475 36.61 79.41 -33.70
CA ILE A 475 37.04 80.79 -33.93
C ILE A 475 37.14 81.03 -35.43
N GLY A 476 35.99 81.37 -36.10
CA GLY A 476 35.91 81.85 -37.43
C GLY A 476 35.43 83.31 -37.43
N PHE A 477 36.14 84.23 -38.11
CA PHE A 477 36.02 85.68 -38.02
C PHE A 477 34.69 86.32 -38.52
N PHE A 478 33.74 85.52 -39.09
CA PHE A 478 32.52 86.07 -39.72
C PHE A 478 31.19 85.49 -39.22
N ILE A 479 31.12 84.85 -38.07
CA ILE A 479 29.89 84.18 -37.57
C ILE A 479 29.40 84.87 -36.32
N SER A 480 28.06 85.12 -36.21
CA SER A 480 27.47 85.71 -35.01
C SER A 480 27.71 84.87 -33.77
N LYS A 481 27.75 85.50 -32.57
CA LYS A 481 27.93 84.81 -31.28
C LYS A 481 26.92 83.70 -31.11
N THR A 482 25.64 83.94 -31.46
CA THR A 482 24.57 82.98 -31.38
C THR A 482 24.82 81.76 -32.29
N SER A 483 25.37 81.96 -33.51
CA SER A 483 25.70 80.85 -34.41
C SER A 483 26.88 79.99 -33.91
N LYS A 484 27.86 80.66 -33.25
CA LYS A 484 29.01 79.99 -32.62
C LYS A 484 28.56 79.13 -31.41
N ILE A 485 27.66 79.67 -30.57
CA ILE A 485 27.06 78.90 -29.44
C ILE A 485 26.34 77.67 -29.97
N ARG A 486 25.44 77.81 -30.97
CA ARG A 486 24.71 76.64 -31.56
C ARG A 486 25.67 75.59 -32.15
N LYS A 487 26.77 76.04 -32.81
CA LYS A 487 27.79 75.09 -33.28
C LYS A 487 28.50 74.34 -32.15
N ALA A 488 28.80 75.03 -31.05
CA ALA A 488 29.42 74.42 -29.88
C ALA A 488 28.46 73.43 -29.20
N GLN A 489 27.20 73.86 -28.99
CA GLN A 489 26.13 72.95 -28.49
C GLN A 489 25.95 71.71 -29.37
N GLY A 490 25.89 71.87 -30.75
CA GLY A 490 25.79 70.73 -31.67
C GLY A 490 26.93 69.75 -31.51
N LYS A 491 28.18 70.23 -31.42
CA LYS A 491 29.33 69.31 -31.22
C LYS A 491 29.32 68.60 -29.84
N VAL A 492 28.84 69.28 -28.80
CA VAL A 492 28.64 68.62 -27.48
C VAL A 492 27.57 67.52 -27.59
N ARG A 493 26.43 67.87 -28.21
CA ARG A 493 25.36 66.90 -28.46
C ARG A 493 25.84 65.70 -29.29
N ASP A 494 26.60 65.91 -30.38
CA ASP A 494 27.14 64.83 -31.21
C ASP A 494 28.05 63.90 -30.38
N LYS A 495 28.86 64.47 -29.47
CA LYS A 495 29.70 63.62 -28.58
C LYS A 495 28.92 62.91 -27.52
N LEU A 496 27.88 63.53 -26.96
CA LEU A 496 26.99 62.91 -26.01
C LEU A 496 26.15 61.76 -26.70
N GLU A 497 25.73 61.99 -27.95
CA GLU A 497 25.01 60.94 -28.71
C GLU A 497 25.91 59.77 -29.02
N GLY A 498 27.16 59.92 -29.43
CA GLY A 498 28.13 58.83 -29.59
C GLY A 498 28.34 58.03 -28.30
N ALA A 499 28.45 58.74 -27.15
CA ALA A 499 28.56 58.07 -25.85
C ALA A 499 27.27 57.35 -25.46
N ARG A 500 26.10 57.88 -25.82
CA ARG A 500 24.81 57.23 -25.64
C ARG A 500 24.73 55.93 -26.46
N GLU A 501 25.09 55.98 -27.75
CA GLU A 501 25.10 54.80 -28.60
C GLU A 501 26.01 53.70 -28.02
N GLU A 502 27.24 54.05 -27.62
CA GLU A 502 28.17 53.12 -26.99
C GLU A 502 27.59 52.51 -25.69
N ALA A 503 26.94 53.31 -24.84
CA ALA A 503 26.29 52.84 -23.62
C ALA A 503 25.12 51.91 -23.92
N LEU A 504 24.31 52.23 -24.95
CA LEU A 504 23.18 51.41 -25.37
C LEU A 504 23.61 50.09 -26.01
N ASP A 505 24.69 50.09 -26.79
CA ASP A 505 25.21 48.88 -27.45
C ASP A 505 25.81 47.86 -26.46
N GLY A 506 26.39 48.34 -25.37
CA GLY A 506 26.96 47.49 -24.31
C GLY A 506 25.91 46.79 -23.43
N MET A 507 24.72 47.38 -23.29
CA MET A 507 23.70 46.91 -22.34
C MET A 507 23.21 45.45 -22.55
N PRO A 508 22.94 44.96 -23.79
CA PRO A 508 22.48 43.60 -23.95
C PRO A 508 23.51 42.56 -23.49
N ALA A 509 24.80 42.86 -23.63
CA ALA A 509 25.87 41.96 -23.20
C ALA A 509 25.96 41.89 -21.67
N GLU A 510 25.75 43.04 -20.99
CA GLU A 510 25.73 43.10 -19.53
C GLU A 510 24.46 42.40 -18.93
N ALA A 511 23.30 42.65 -19.54
CA ALA A 511 22.07 41.97 -19.16
C ALA A 511 22.22 40.43 -19.26
N ARG A 512 22.85 39.93 -20.34
CA ARG A 512 23.13 38.52 -20.51
C ARG A 512 24.06 37.96 -19.44
N LYS A 513 25.07 38.69 -19.00
CA LYS A 513 25.96 38.24 -17.90
C LYS A 513 25.17 38.11 -16.59
N LEU A 514 24.28 39.06 -16.28
CA LEU A 514 23.43 38.97 -15.11
C LEU A 514 22.46 37.81 -15.21
N VAL A 515 21.82 37.65 -16.37
CA VAL A 515 20.92 36.52 -16.64
C VAL A 515 21.66 35.18 -16.53
N ALA A 516 22.87 35.06 -17.07
CA ALA A 516 23.67 33.84 -16.97
C ALA A 516 24.05 33.49 -15.52
N ALA A 517 24.32 34.48 -14.68
CA ALA A 517 24.56 34.25 -13.26
C ALA A 517 23.30 33.74 -12.53
N ILE A 518 22.16 34.35 -12.82
CA ILE A 518 20.86 33.94 -12.29
C ILE A 518 20.48 32.52 -12.78
N ASP A 519 20.68 32.26 -14.07
CA ASP A 519 20.38 30.92 -14.63
C ASP A 519 21.25 29.84 -13.99
N LYS A 520 22.52 30.11 -13.74
CA LYS A 520 23.40 29.17 -13.02
C LYS A 520 22.89 28.83 -11.62
N GLU A 521 22.43 29.83 -10.87
CA GLU A 521 21.84 29.61 -9.53
C GLU A 521 20.49 28.91 -9.61
N LEU A 522 19.69 29.23 -10.62
CA LEU A 522 18.45 28.50 -10.87
C LEU A 522 18.69 27.03 -11.17
N GLN A 523 19.66 26.72 -12.04
CA GLN A 523 20.01 25.36 -12.43
C GLN A 523 20.49 24.53 -11.21
N SER A 524 21.35 25.11 -10.37
CA SER A 524 21.90 24.44 -9.19
C SER A 524 20.94 24.39 -8.00
N GLY A 525 19.96 25.29 -7.95
CA GLY A 525 18.99 25.43 -6.87
C GLY A 525 17.59 24.90 -7.23
N LEU A 526 16.70 25.81 -7.63
CA LEU A 526 15.28 25.54 -7.84
C LEU A 526 15.03 24.44 -8.89
N LEU A 527 15.69 24.52 -10.04
CA LEU A 527 15.48 23.57 -11.13
C LEU A 527 15.99 22.18 -10.74
N LYS A 528 17.13 22.11 -10.06
CA LYS A 528 17.63 20.85 -9.50
C LYS A 528 16.61 20.26 -8.54
N LYS A 529 16.05 21.04 -7.62
CA LYS A 529 15.04 20.55 -6.66
C LYS A 529 13.78 20.05 -7.35
N VAL A 530 13.30 20.76 -8.39
CA VAL A 530 12.16 20.29 -9.21
C VAL A 530 12.48 18.96 -9.90
N ASN A 531 13.70 18.79 -10.41
CA ASN A 531 14.14 17.55 -11.03
C ASN A 531 14.32 16.41 -10.00
N ASP A 532 14.88 16.71 -8.84
CA ASP A 532 15.04 15.75 -7.73
C ASP A 532 13.67 15.28 -7.24
N MET A 533 12.68 16.17 -7.14
CA MET A 533 11.30 15.84 -6.80
C MET A 533 10.67 14.94 -7.87
N GLN A 534 10.84 15.24 -9.16
CA GLN A 534 10.35 14.36 -10.23
C GLN A 534 11.01 12.98 -10.18
N SER A 535 12.31 12.92 -9.92
CA SER A 535 13.06 11.66 -9.78
C SER A 535 12.60 10.86 -8.55
N ALA A 536 12.32 11.54 -7.43
CA ALA A 536 11.79 10.91 -6.22
C ALA A 536 10.41 10.28 -6.47
N LEU A 537 9.55 10.94 -7.25
CA LEU A 537 8.26 10.39 -7.65
C LEU A 537 8.39 9.16 -8.58
N GLN A 538 9.53 8.96 -9.25
CA GLN A 538 9.79 7.79 -10.08
C GLN A 538 10.32 6.60 -9.28
N GLN A 539 10.94 6.81 -8.11
CA GLN A 539 11.54 5.73 -7.30
C GLN A 539 10.57 4.60 -6.94
N PRO A 540 9.29 4.85 -6.56
CA PRO A 540 8.35 3.79 -6.24
C PRO A 540 8.15 2.77 -7.38
N ILE A 541 8.23 3.19 -8.64
CA ILE A 541 8.15 2.27 -9.79
C ILE A 541 9.23 1.21 -9.70
N THR A 542 10.48 1.61 -9.50
CA THR A 542 11.63 0.69 -9.41
C THR A 542 11.47 -0.26 -8.22
N ILE A 543 10.94 0.25 -7.11
CA ILE A 543 10.66 -0.56 -5.92
C ILE A 543 9.58 -1.61 -6.24
N PHE A 544 8.45 -1.19 -6.81
CA PHE A 544 7.37 -2.12 -7.19
C PHE A 544 7.85 -3.17 -8.19
N GLU A 545 8.54 -2.80 -9.26
CA GLU A 545 9.07 -3.72 -10.26
C GLU A 545 10.06 -4.72 -9.65
N THR A 546 10.91 -4.26 -8.75
CA THR A 546 11.87 -5.12 -8.02
C THR A 546 11.12 -6.11 -7.12
N GLN A 547 10.12 -5.66 -6.38
CA GLN A 547 9.32 -6.53 -5.50
C GLN A 547 8.49 -7.53 -6.31
N ILE A 548 7.84 -7.11 -7.38
CA ILE A 548 7.11 -7.99 -8.29
C ILE A 548 8.02 -9.09 -8.83
N THR A 549 9.20 -8.72 -9.32
CA THR A 549 10.20 -9.68 -9.82
C THR A 549 10.63 -10.67 -8.73
N ARG A 550 10.90 -10.17 -7.52
CA ARG A 550 11.30 -11.00 -6.38
C ARG A 550 10.20 -11.99 -5.97
N ILE A 551 8.97 -11.52 -5.84
CA ILE A 551 7.82 -12.35 -5.43
C ILE A 551 7.50 -13.38 -6.52
N THR A 552 7.52 -13.00 -7.79
CA THR A 552 7.34 -13.91 -8.92
C THR A 552 8.39 -15.04 -8.90
N ARG A 553 9.65 -14.68 -8.64
CA ARG A 553 10.72 -15.68 -8.50
C ARG A 553 10.46 -16.62 -7.32
N LEU A 554 10.07 -16.09 -6.16
CA LEU A 554 9.75 -16.90 -4.97
C LEU A 554 8.56 -17.83 -5.25
N LYS A 555 7.52 -17.35 -5.92
CA LYS A 555 6.37 -18.17 -6.33
C LYS A 555 6.79 -19.32 -7.23
N ASN A 556 7.62 -19.06 -8.23
CA ASN A 556 8.13 -20.08 -9.14
C ASN A 556 9.06 -21.08 -8.42
N GLN A 557 9.91 -20.62 -7.50
CA GLN A 557 10.75 -21.50 -6.68
C GLN A 557 9.90 -22.41 -5.79
N LEU A 558 8.82 -21.91 -5.24
CA LEU A 558 7.90 -22.69 -4.42
C LEU A 558 7.22 -23.81 -5.23
N GLU A 559 6.88 -23.58 -6.50
CA GLU A 559 6.31 -24.60 -7.40
C GLU A 559 7.29 -25.73 -7.71
N THR A 560 8.55 -25.40 -7.89
CA THR A 560 9.60 -26.38 -8.24
C THR A 560 10.27 -27.03 -7.03
N MET A 561 9.89 -26.65 -5.81
CA MET A 561 10.52 -27.13 -4.57
C MET A 561 10.19 -28.60 -4.32
N PRO A 562 11.18 -29.52 -4.31
CA PRO A 562 10.92 -30.92 -4.06
C PRO A 562 10.58 -31.16 -2.58
N TYR A 563 9.67 -32.11 -2.33
CA TYR A 563 9.19 -32.49 -0.98
C TYR A 563 10.32 -32.84 -0.01
N GLY A 564 11.40 -33.48 -0.50
CA GLY A 564 12.53 -33.89 0.33
C GLY A 564 13.35 -32.75 0.93
N THR A 565 13.25 -31.55 0.41
CA THR A 565 14.04 -30.38 0.91
C THR A 565 13.52 -29.85 2.24
N ILE A 566 12.28 -30.13 2.59
CA ILE A 566 11.62 -29.64 3.82
C ILE A 566 11.94 -30.55 5.03
N GLN A 567 12.40 -31.78 4.80
CA GLN A 567 12.80 -32.68 5.89
C GLN A 567 14.02 -32.22 6.69
N THR A 568 14.77 -31.25 6.19
CA THR A 568 16.04 -30.78 6.78
C THR A 568 15.96 -29.44 7.51
N VAL A 569 14.80 -28.81 7.59
CA VAL A 569 14.61 -27.66 8.50
C VAL A 569 14.40 -28.21 9.91
N GLN A 570 15.46 -28.65 10.54
CA GLN A 570 15.49 -28.78 11.99
C GLN A 570 15.21 -27.40 12.56
N TYR A 571 14.17 -27.30 13.40
CA TYR A 571 14.01 -26.18 14.29
C TYR A 571 15.32 -26.01 15.06
N ARG A 572 16.12 -25.00 14.71
CA ARG A 572 17.06 -24.46 15.67
C ARG A 572 16.20 -23.82 16.74
N GLU A 573 16.04 -24.48 17.85
CA GLU A 573 15.61 -23.86 19.08
C GLU A 573 16.43 -22.58 19.22
N ALA A 574 15.73 -21.45 19.25
CA ALA A 574 16.32 -20.18 19.61
C ALA A 574 16.86 -20.38 21.04
N GLY A 575 18.17 -20.65 21.10
CA GLY A 575 18.87 -20.79 22.35
C GLY A 575 18.67 -19.52 23.15
N SER A 576 18.20 -19.71 24.35
CA SER A 576 18.21 -18.78 25.47
C SER A 576 19.51 -17.97 25.50
N HIS A 577 19.39 -16.66 25.37
CA HIS A 577 20.25 -15.68 26.02
C HIS A 577 19.40 -14.50 26.51
#